data_2a243a12ba42601dacbd0486c6c602c4
#
_entry.id   2a243a12ba42601dacbd0486c6c602c4
#
_cell.length_a   1.000
_cell.length_b   1.000
_cell.length_c   1.000
_cell.angle_alpha   90.00
_cell.angle_beta   90.00
_cell.angle_gamma   90.00
#
_symmetry.space_group_name_H-M   'P 1'
#
loop_
_entity.id
_entity.type
_entity.pdbx_description
1 polymer ?
#
loop_
_entity_poly.entity_id
_entity_poly.type
_entity_poly.pdbx_seq_one_letter_code
_entity_poly.pdbx_strand_id
1 'polypeptide(L)'
;MTDIKSMTIDELKELMTALGDKPFRAKQIYSWLHEHIVTSYDEMTNLSKSLREKLKEYPITALEVVDVQTSKLDGTQKYLFRLSDGNVIESVLMRYKHGNSVCISSQVGCRMGCRFCASTIGGLTRCLLPSEMLDQIYSIQALTGERVSNVVVMGTGEPLDNYENLLRFIHILTEDGGLHISQRNLTVSTCGLVPKIYDLAKEKLQMTLALSLHAPNDVKRRELMPIANKYSMDEVLQACRHYFEETGRRITFEYSLVAGVNDGDEDARELSGRIKDINCHVNLIPVNPIKERSYVRSTRQAVENFKIKLEKCGINVTIRREMGSDIDGACGQLRKSYMEKTESEK
;
A
#
# COMPACT_ATOMS: atom_id res chain seq x y z
N MET A 1 -7.91 8.77 22.41
CA MET A 1 -6.63 9.52 22.42
C MET A 1 -5.88 9.22 21.14
N THR A 2 -5.24 10.22 20.54
CA THR A 2 -4.46 10.04 19.32
C THR A 2 -3.13 9.38 19.66
N ASP A 3 -2.74 8.33 18.94
CA ASP A 3 -1.40 7.73 19.04
C ASP A 3 -0.36 8.79 18.65
N ILE A 4 0.65 9.00 19.52
CA ILE A 4 1.66 10.03 19.31
C ILE A 4 2.47 9.81 18.01
N LYS A 5 2.62 8.57 17.55
CA LYS A 5 3.27 8.26 16.27
C LYS A 5 2.48 8.73 15.04
N SER A 6 1.21 9.08 15.21
CA SER A 6 0.39 9.70 14.15
C SER A 6 0.53 11.23 14.10
N MET A 7 1.28 11.84 15.03
CA MET A 7 1.47 13.28 15.06
C MET A 7 2.60 13.72 14.13
N THR A 8 2.36 14.83 13.42
CA THR A 8 3.40 15.51 12.66
C THR A 8 4.36 16.26 13.60
N ILE A 9 5.52 16.66 13.07
CA ILE A 9 6.50 17.40 13.87
C ILE A 9 5.94 18.73 14.38
N ASP A 10 5.02 19.37 13.65
CA ASP A 10 4.39 20.61 14.05
C ASP A 10 3.36 20.39 15.16
N GLU A 11 2.54 19.35 15.06
CA GLU A 11 1.62 18.94 16.13
C GLU A 11 2.38 18.56 17.41
N LEU A 12 3.55 17.91 17.29
CA LEU A 12 4.41 17.65 18.45
C LEU A 12 4.98 18.94 19.07
N LYS A 13 5.28 19.98 18.27
CA LYS A 13 5.70 21.30 18.81
C LYS A 13 4.56 21.97 19.60
N GLU A 14 3.34 21.91 19.07
CA GLU A 14 2.16 22.40 19.76
C GLU A 14 1.92 21.64 21.06
N LEU A 15 2.03 20.30 21.03
CA LEU A 15 1.93 19.46 22.21
C LEU A 15 2.98 19.85 23.27
N MET A 16 4.26 20.05 22.88
CA MET A 16 5.30 20.47 23.82
C MET A 16 4.95 21.81 24.48
N THR A 17 4.44 22.75 23.70
CA THR A 17 4.00 24.05 24.22
C THR A 17 2.84 23.89 25.22
N ALA A 18 1.85 23.06 24.90
CA ALA A 18 0.71 22.77 25.78
C ALA A 18 1.12 22.10 27.10
N LEU A 19 2.16 21.24 27.06
CA LEU A 19 2.73 20.59 28.24
C LEU A 19 3.68 21.50 29.06
N GLY A 20 3.87 22.75 28.60
CA GLY A 20 4.80 23.71 29.27
C GLY A 20 6.26 23.38 29.05
N ASP A 21 6.62 22.70 27.98
CA ASP A 21 8.00 22.37 27.59
C ASP A 21 8.41 23.11 26.30
N LYS A 22 9.68 23.02 25.95
CA LYS A 22 10.25 23.76 24.81
C LYS A 22 9.92 23.07 23.46
N PRO A 23 9.47 23.81 22.43
CA PRO A 23 9.08 23.22 21.13
C PRO A 23 10.17 22.39 20.45
N PHE A 24 11.47 22.66 20.67
CA PHE A 24 12.54 21.88 20.07
C PHE A 24 12.56 20.41 20.53
N ARG A 25 11.93 20.09 21.68
CA ARG A 25 11.78 18.72 22.18
C ARG A 25 10.97 17.86 21.22
N ALA A 26 10.10 18.46 20.42
CA ALA A 26 9.34 17.75 19.38
C ALA A 26 10.26 16.97 18.43
N LYS A 27 11.37 17.58 17.98
CA LYS A 27 12.35 16.89 17.12
C LYS A 27 13.00 15.69 17.81
N GLN A 28 13.26 15.78 19.11
CA GLN A 28 13.83 14.66 19.86
C GLN A 28 12.84 13.52 20.00
N ILE A 29 11.58 13.83 20.35
CA ILE A 29 10.50 12.84 20.43
C ILE A 29 10.29 12.19 19.07
N TYR A 30 10.24 12.99 18.00
CA TYR A 30 10.07 12.51 16.64
C TYR A 30 11.16 11.53 16.23
N SER A 31 12.43 11.84 16.45
CA SER A 31 13.56 10.94 16.17
C SER A 31 13.46 9.64 16.99
N TRP A 32 13.09 9.72 18.28
CA TRP A 32 12.88 8.52 19.09
C TRP A 32 11.77 7.60 18.51
N LEU A 33 10.64 8.19 18.09
CA LEU A 33 9.50 7.43 17.59
C LEU A 33 9.73 6.84 16.19
N HIS A 34 10.36 7.61 15.28
CA HIS A 34 10.37 7.34 13.85
C HIS A 34 11.73 6.94 13.27
N GLU A 35 12.84 7.20 13.98
CA GLU A 35 14.19 6.77 13.60
C GLU A 35 14.67 5.63 14.50
N HIS A 36 14.55 5.78 15.82
CA HIS A 36 14.94 4.76 16.80
C HIS A 36 13.86 3.70 17.04
N ILE A 37 12.61 3.96 16.62
CA ILE A 37 11.47 3.02 16.67
C ILE A 37 11.23 2.51 18.10
N VAL A 38 11.31 3.39 19.09
CA VAL A 38 11.07 3.03 20.49
C VAL A 38 9.60 2.69 20.74
N THR A 39 9.36 1.80 21.68
CA THR A 39 8.03 1.37 22.12
C THR A 39 7.63 1.90 23.49
N SER A 40 8.56 2.59 24.18
CA SER A 40 8.34 3.15 25.51
C SER A 40 9.00 4.53 25.65
N TYR A 41 8.33 5.44 26.35
CA TYR A 41 8.91 6.72 26.74
C TYR A 41 10.14 6.59 27.64
N ASP A 42 10.29 5.46 28.34
CA ASP A 42 11.44 5.22 29.23
C ASP A 42 12.75 5.04 28.44
N GLU A 43 12.67 4.67 27.17
CA GLU A 43 13.81 4.60 26.26
C GLU A 43 14.32 5.98 25.81
N MET A 44 13.52 7.04 25.91
CA MET A 44 13.84 8.40 25.48
C MET A 44 14.74 9.10 26.50
N THR A 45 15.99 8.64 26.63
CA THR A 45 16.91 8.99 27.72
C THR A 45 17.36 10.45 27.76
N ASN A 46 17.28 11.18 26.64
CA ASN A 46 17.59 12.61 26.55
C ASN A 46 16.41 13.53 26.92
N LEU A 47 15.24 12.95 27.28
CA LEU A 47 14.11 13.69 27.82
C LEU A 47 14.10 13.61 29.35
N SER A 48 13.65 14.68 29.99
CA SER A 48 13.51 14.70 31.45
C SER A 48 12.47 13.68 31.91
N LYS A 49 12.67 13.14 33.13
CA LYS A 49 11.71 12.18 33.71
C LYS A 49 10.30 12.80 33.81
N SER A 50 10.22 14.08 34.18
CA SER A 50 8.94 14.80 34.28
C SER A 50 8.21 14.87 32.93
N LEU A 51 8.93 15.14 31.82
CA LEU A 51 8.33 15.19 30.50
C LEU A 51 7.87 13.80 30.05
N ARG A 52 8.69 12.75 30.27
CA ARG A 52 8.32 11.38 29.96
C ARG A 52 7.04 10.94 30.68
N GLU A 53 6.87 11.30 31.96
CA GLU A 53 5.63 11.00 32.70
C GLU A 53 4.41 11.72 32.12
N LYS A 54 4.52 13.00 31.71
CA LYS A 54 3.43 13.72 31.05
C LYS A 54 3.07 13.10 29.70
N LEU A 55 4.06 12.61 28.95
CA LEU A 55 3.84 11.99 27.64
C LEU A 55 3.12 10.63 27.74
N LYS A 56 3.12 9.96 28.89
CA LYS A 56 2.38 8.68 29.08
C LYS A 56 0.87 8.79 28.88
N GLU A 57 0.32 10.02 28.90
CA GLU A 57 -1.08 10.24 28.53
C GLU A 57 -1.34 10.04 27.01
N TYR A 58 -0.29 10.03 26.20
CA TYR A 58 -0.37 9.80 24.75
C TYR A 58 0.17 8.40 24.43
N PRO A 59 -0.66 7.47 23.94
CA PRO A 59 -0.20 6.10 23.73
C PRO A 59 0.87 6.03 22.64
N ILE A 60 1.87 5.16 22.83
CA ILE A 60 2.73 4.62 21.79
C ILE A 60 2.18 3.22 21.52
N THR A 61 1.30 3.05 20.53
CA THR A 61 0.82 1.72 20.17
C THR A 61 1.87 0.99 19.32
N ALA A 62 1.89 -0.32 19.40
CA ALA A 62 2.73 -1.18 18.58
C ALA A 62 1.88 -2.34 18.05
N LEU A 63 2.23 -2.83 16.86
CA LEU A 63 1.60 -4.01 16.28
C LEU A 63 2.15 -5.26 16.98
N GLU A 64 1.27 -6.18 17.35
CA GLU A 64 1.66 -7.50 17.83
C GLU A 64 1.91 -8.41 16.62
N VAL A 65 3.07 -9.07 16.57
CA VAL A 65 3.35 -10.08 15.53
C VAL A 65 2.66 -11.38 15.90
N VAL A 66 1.69 -11.78 15.09
CA VAL A 66 0.93 -13.02 15.32
C VAL A 66 1.58 -14.20 14.63
N ASP A 67 2.06 -13.99 13.39
CA ASP A 67 2.70 -15.03 12.59
C ASP A 67 3.65 -14.42 11.56
N VAL A 68 4.67 -15.19 11.16
CA VAL A 68 5.60 -14.84 10.10
C VAL A 68 5.79 -16.06 9.19
N GLN A 69 5.29 -15.96 7.97
CA GLN A 69 5.42 -17.00 6.96
C GLN A 69 6.57 -16.65 6.00
N THR A 70 7.50 -17.58 5.80
CA THR A 70 8.64 -17.36 4.90
C THR A 70 8.54 -18.28 3.69
N SER A 71 8.53 -17.69 2.50
CA SER A 71 8.55 -18.42 1.23
C SER A 71 9.84 -19.26 1.10
N LYS A 72 9.67 -20.53 0.76
CA LYS A 72 10.78 -21.43 0.43
C LYS A 72 11.30 -21.21 -0.99
N LEU A 73 10.55 -20.52 -1.83
CA LEU A 73 10.87 -20.29 -3.24
C LEU A 73 11.80 -19.09 -3.43
N ASP A 74 11.58 -18.02 -2.67
CA ASP A 74 12.23 -16.72 -2.93
C ASP A 74 12.60 -15.92 -1.67
N GLY A 75 12.33 -16.45 -0.47
CA GLY A 75 12.64 -15.81 0.80
C GLY A 75 11.73 -14.62 1.17
N THR A 76 10.65 -14.40 0.43
CA THR A 76 9.61 -13.41 0.78
C THR A 76 9.02 -13.76 2.14
N GLN A 77 8.76 -12.76 2.97
CA GLN A 77 8.15 -12.96 4.28
C GLN A 77 6.80 -12.22 4.34
N LYS A 78 5.77 -12.95 4.74
CA LYS A 78 4.45 -12.40 5.06
C LYS A 78 4.28 -12.34 6.57
N TYR A 79 3.96 -11.16 7.06
CA TYR A 79 3.74 -10.87 8.48
C TYR A 79 2.26 -10.69 8.72
N LEU A 80 1.76 -11.32 9.78
CA LEU A 80 0.43 -11.11 10.32
C LEU A 80 0.56 -10.26 11.59
N PHE A 81 -0.05 -9.09 11.57
CA PHE A 81 -0.01 -8.14 12.67
C PHE A 81 -1.39 -7.99 13.30
N ARG A 82 -1.46 -8.08 14.64
CA ARG A 82 -2.66 -7.77 15.41
C ARG A 82 -2.64 -6.30 15.82
N LEU A 83 -3.75 -5.63 15.55
CA LEU A 83 -4.01 -4.26 15.97
C LEU A 83 -4.55 -4.22 17.40
N SER A 84 -4.53 -3.05 18.04
CA SER A 84 -4.99 -2.85 19.43
C SER A 84 -6.47 -3.21 19.64
N ASP A 85 -7.27 -3.18 18.58
CA ASP A 85 -8.70 -3.55 18.59
C ASP A 85 -8.95 -5.05 18.28
N GLY A 86 -7.88 -5.85 18.17
CA GLY A 86 -7.94 -7.28 17.88
C GLY A 86 -8.04 -7.64 16.41
N ASN A 87 -8.24 -6.69 15.50
CA ASN A 87 -8.19 -6.95 14.07
C ASN A 87 -6.79 -7.37 13.63
N VAL A 88 -6.71 -8.16 12.54
CA VAL A 88 -5.44 -8.62 11.98
C VAL A 88 -5.27 -8.06 10.58
N ILE A 89 -4.06 -7.60 10.26
CA ILE A 89 -3.64 -7.14 8.94
C ILE A 89 -2.39 -7.88 8.48
N GLU A 90 -2.15 -7.87 7.18
CA GLU A 90 -1.01 -8.53 6.56
C GLU A 90 -0.08 -7.53 5.88
N SER A 91 1.22 -7.80 5.97
CA SER A 91 2.28 -7.07 5.26
C SER A 91 3.28 -8.05 4.67
N VAL A 92 3.95 -7.65 3.58
CA VAL A 92 4.90 -8.54 2.89
C VAL A 92 6.24 -7.84 2.70
N LEU A 93 7.30 -8.48 3.19
CA LEU A 93 8.68 -8.08 2.93
C LEU A 93 9.22 -8.85 1.73
N MET A 94 9.64 -8.12 0.72
CA MET A 94 10.24 -8.63 -0.51
C MET A 94 11.68 -8.11 -0.62
N ARG A 95 12.63 -9.02 -0.82
CA ARG A 95 14.05 -8.68 -0.96
C ARG A 95 14.44 -8.63 -2.42
N TYR A 96 14.85 -7.44 -2.88
CA TYR A 96 15.35 -7.23 -4.23
C TYR A 96 16.83 -6.83 -4.21
N LYS A 97 17.51 -6.98 -5.34
CA LYS A 97 18.92 -6.54 -5.47
C LYS A 97 19.11 -5.04 -5.23
N HIS A 98 18.07 -4.24 -5.46
CA HIS A 98 18.08 -2.78 -5.29
C HIS A 98 17.56 -2.31 -3.93
N GLY A 99 17.33 -3.23 -2.99
CA GLY A 99 16.88 -2.94 -1.64
C GLY A 99 15.58 -3.64 -1.27
N ASN A 100 15.26 -3.64 0.02
CA ASN A 100 14.07 -4.28 0.56
C ASN A 100 12.83 -3.43 0.32
N SER A 101 11.76 -4.06 -0.16
CA SER A 101 10.45 -3.45 -0.37
C SER A 101 9.44 -4.06 0.59
N VAL A 102 8.65 -3.21 1.24
CA VAL A 102 7.53 -3.66 2.08
C VAL A 102 6.22 -3.28 1.44
N CYS A 103 5.35 -4.27 1.26
CA CYS A 103 3.95 -4.07 0.90
C CYS A 103 3.14 -3.95 2.18
N ILE A 104 2.45 -2.81 2.36
CA ILE A 104 1.66 -2.52 3.55
C ILE A 104 0.17 -2.44 3.23
N SER A 105 -0.65 -2.75 4.23
CA SER A 105 -2.10 -2.56 4.23
C SER A 105 -2.46 -1.14 4.65
N SER A 106 -3.57 -0.62 4.13
CA SER A 106 -4.13 0.71 4.47
C SER A 106 -5.47 0.65 5.18
N GLN A 107 -6.10 -0.53 5.19
CA GLN A 107 -7.42 -0.75 5.82
C GLN A 107 -7.49 -2.17 6.40
N VAL A 108 -8.45 -2.39 7.28
CA VAL A 108 -8.89 -3.73 7.69
C VAL A 108 -10.05 -4.13 6.79
N GLY A 109 -9.78 -5.00 5.81
CA GLY A 109 -10.70 -5.32 4.73
C GLY A 109 -10.78 -4.23 3.67
N CYS A 110 -11.68 -4.37 2.67
CA CYS A 110 -11.84 -3.42 1.57
C CYS A 110 -13.26 -3.47 1.02
N ARG A 111 -13.88 -2.30 0.83
CA ARG A 111 -15.26 -2.21 0.30
C ARG A 111 -15.36 -2.09 -1.22
N MET A 112 -14.23 -2.07 -1.96
CA MET A 112 -14.24 -1.84 -3.41
C MET A 112 -14.79 -3.02 -4.22
N GLY A 113 -14.77 -4.23 -3.66
CA GLY A 113 -15.44 -5.39 -4.23
C GLY A 113 -14.76 -5.98 -5.48
N CYS A 114 -13.47 -5.67 -5.74
CA CYS A 114 -12.73 -6.25 -6.86
C CYS A 114 -12.81 -7.78 -6.83
N ARG A 115 -13.33 -8.40 -7.91
CA ARG A 115 -13.70 -9.81 -7.90
C ARG A 115 -12.54 -10.79 -7.91
N PHE A 116 -11.34 -10.33 -8.20
CA PHE A 116 -10.10 -11.12 -8.17
C PHE A 116 -9.30 -10.97 -6.87
N CYS A 117 -9.77 -10.15 -5.91
CA CYS A 117 -9.02 -9.78 -4.70
C CYS A 117 -9.64 -10.35 -3.43
N ALA A 118 -8.84 -11.09 -2.65
CA ALA A 118 -9.26 -11.67 -1.37
C ALA A 118 -9.55 -10.61 -0.29
N SER A 119 -8.89 -9.46 -0.36
CA SER A 119 -9.08 -8.36 0.61
C SER A 119 -10.50 -7.79 0.64
N THR A 120 -11.32 -8.05 -0.41
CA THR A 120 -12.70 -7.59 -0.48
C THR A 120 -13.70 -8.54 0.17
N ILE A 121 -13.24 -9.74 0.54
CA ILE A 121 -14.08 -10.75 1.21
C ILE A 121 -14.34 -10.28 2.65
N GLY A 122 -15.62 -10.16 3.02
CA GLY A 122 -16.03 -9.62 4.32
C GLY A 122 -16.07 -8.09 4.41
N GLY A 123 -15.82 -7.38 3.30
CA GLY A 123 -15.94 -5.92 3.23
C GLY A 123 -14.93 -5.14 4.05
N LEU A 124 -15.21 -3.86 4.28
CA LEU A 124 -14.40 -2.94 5.07
C LEU A 124 -14.83 -2.97 6.54
N THR A 125 -13.89 -3.18 7.44
CA THR A 125 -14.09 -2.99 8.88
C THR A 125 -13.79 -1.55 9.28
N ARG A 126 -12.55 -1.08 9.04
CA ARG A 126 -12.13 0.32 9.27
C ARG A 126 -10.87 0.69 8.48
N CYS A 127 -10.62 1.97 8.42
CA CYS A 127 -9.34 2.53 7.96
C CYS A 127 -8.24 2.34 9.02
N LEU A 128 -6.99 2.18 8.58
CA LEU A 128 -5.83 2.19 9.46
C LEU A 128 -5.44 3.63 9.81
N LEU A 129 -4.94 3.82 11.02
CA LEU A 129 -4.32 5.06 11.45
C LEU A 129 -2.92 5.20 10.82
N PRO A 130 -2.38 6.42 10.74
CA PRO A 130 -1.01 6.64 10.25
C PRO A 130 0.03 5.82 11.03
N SER A 131 -0.07 5.77 12.37
CA SER A 131 0.80 4.95 13.22
C SER A 131 0.72 3.46 12.88
N GLU A 132 -0.47 2.92 12.60
CA GLU A 132 -0.65 1.52 12.23
C GLU A 132 -0.08 1.20 10.84
N MET A 133 -0.08 2.17 9.92
CA MET A 133 0.57 2.02 8.62
C MET A 133 2.10 2.08 8.75
N LEU A 134 2.63 2.98 9.58
CA LEU A 134 4.06 3.11 9.89
C LEU A 134 4.60 1.88 10.60
N ASP A 135 3.85 1.35 11.57
CA ASP A 135 4.28 0.23 12.40
C ASP A 135 4.46 -1.08 11.62
N GLN A 136 3.78 -1.25 10.50
CA GLN A 136 4.04 -2.38 9.60
C GLN A 136 5.50 -2.36 9.10
N ILE A 137 6.02 -1.17 8.80
CA ILE A 137 7.41 -0.96 8.34
C ILE A 137 8.37 -1.08 9.53
N TYR A 138 8.05 -0.42 10.64
CA TYR A 138 8.89 -0.38 11.85
C TYR A 138 9.08 -1.77 12.45
N SER A 139 8.00 -2.52 12.60
CA SER A 139 8.05 -3.88 13.13
C SER A 139 8.89 -4.81 12.25
N ILE A 140 8.76 -4.72 10.92
CA ILE A 140 9.56 -5.52 9.99
C ILE A 140 11.04 -5.14 10.10
N GLN A 141 11.39 -3.84 10.17
CA GLN A 141 12.78 -3.41 10.37
C GLN A 141 13.35 -3.89 11.71
N ALA A 142 12.59 -3.75 12.79
CA ALA A 142 13.02 -4.16 14.11
C ALA A 142 13.26 -5.69 14.20
N LEU A 143 12.38 -6.49 13.59
CA LEU A 143 12.46 -7.94 13.60
C LEU A 143 13.60 -8.49 12.74
N THR A 144 13.87 -7.86 11.60
CA THR A 144 14.84 -8.36 10.65
C THR A 144 16.23 -7.73 10.81
N GLY A 145 16.32 -6.55 11.41
CA GLY A 145 17.52 -5.72 11.41
C GLY A 145 17.86 -5.16 10.02
N GLU A 146 16.98 -5.34 9.04
CA GLU A 146 17.20 -4.93 7.65
C GLU A 146 16.50 -3.60 7.35
N ARG A 147 17.22 -2.68 6.70
CA ARG A 147 16.62 -1.41 6.27
C ARG A 147 15.57 -1.65 5.18
N VAL A 148 14.40 -1.05 5.35
CA VAL A 148 13.38 -0.93 4.30
C VAL A 148 13.72 0.28 3.42
N SER A 149 13.83 0.04 2.12
CA SER A 149 14.21 1.08 1.14
C SER A 149 13.02 1.56 0.31
N ASN A 150 12.03 0.70 0.10
CA ASN A 150 10.86 0.98 -0.73
C ASN A 150 9.58 0.54 -0.01
N VAL A 151 8.51 1.30 -0.21
CA VAL A 151 7.20 1.00 0.36
C VAL A 151 6.16 1.01 -0.74
N VAL A 152 5.34 -0.03 -0.79
CA VAL A 152 4.19 -0.09 -1.70
C VAL A 152 2.91 -0.24 -0.89
N VAL A 153 1.98 0.70 -1.03
CA VAL A 153 0.67 0.65 -0.38
C VAL A 153 -0.27 -0.11 -1.32
N MET A 154 -0.10 -1.44 -1.34
CA MET A 154 -0.78 -2.38 -2.23
C MET A 154 -1.31 -3.63 -1.49
N GLY A 155 -1.31 -3.60 -0.17
CA GLY A 155 -1.86 -4.64 0.69
C GLY A 155 -3.38 -4.57 0.77
N THR A 156 -3.93 -4.91 1.93
CA THR A 156 -5.37 -4.85 2.16
C THR A 156 -5.87 -3.41 2.22
N GLY A 157 -6.91 -3.11 1.44
CA GLY A 157 -7.58 -1.81 1.44
C GLY A 157 -7.46 -1.02 0.13
N GLU A 158 -8.23 0.08 0.06
CA GLU A 158 -8.10 1.14 -0.94
C GLU A 158 -7.48 2.37 -0.28
N PRO A 159 -6.23 2.71 -0.60
CA PRO A 159 -5.55 3.82 0.09
C PRO A 159 -6.23 5.17 -0.06
N LEU A 160 -6.82 5.46 -1.23
CA LEU A 160 -7.53 6.72 -1.44
C LEU A 160 -8.90 6.79 -0.74
N ASP A 161 -9.40 5.68 -0.24
CA ASP A 161 -10.57 5.62 0.66
C ASP A 161 -10.18 5.91 2.12
N ASN A 162 -8.89 5.87 2.43
CA ASN A 162 -8.27 6.28 3.70
C ASN A 162 -7.40 7.53 3.53
N TYR A 163 -7.87 8.51 2.78
CA TYR A 163 -7.09 9.60 2.19
C TYR A 163 -6.30 10.43 3.20
N GLU A 164 -6.98 10.95 4.24
CA GLU A 164 -6.34 11.84 5.22
C GLU A 164 -5.22 11.12 6.02
N ASN A 165 -5.48 9.86 6.42
CA ASN A 165 -4.47 9.06 7.09
C ASN A 165 -3.33 8.66 6.15
N LEU A 166 -3.63 8.42 4.87
CA LEU A 166 -2.62 8.14 3.85
C LEU A 166 -1.68 9.34 3.68
N LEU A 167 -2.21 10.56 3.54
CA LEU A 167 -1.37 11.76 3.40
C LEU A 167 -0.49 11.96 4.62
N ARG A 168 -1.07 11.84 5.81
CA ARG A 168 -0.33 11.95 7.06
C ARG A 168 0.77 10.89 7.18
N PHE A 169 0.45 9.65 6.84
CA PHE A 169 1.44 8.57 6.76
C PHE A 169 2.60 8.93 5.82
N ILE A 170 2.30 9.42 4.60
CA ILE A 170 3.32 9.81 3.63
C ILE A 170 4.21 10.90 4.19
N HIS A 171 3.63 11.96 4.77
CA HIS A 171 4.40 13.05 5.36
C HIS A 171 5.33 12.55 6.47
N ILE A 172 4.84 11.74 7.41
CA ILE A 172 5.65 11.23 8.52
C ILE A 172 6.75 10.29 8.00
N LEU A 173 6.44 9.39 7.07
CA LEU A 173 7.41 8.43 6.54
C LEU A 173 8.57 9.11 5.79
N THR A 174 8.31 10.25 5.16
CA THR A 174 9.28 10.94 4.28
C THR A 174 9.95 12.14 4.94
N GLU A 175 9.53 12.52 6.16
CA GLU A 175 10.07 13.64 6.93
C GLU A 175 11.51 13.37 7.39
N ASP A 176 12.30 14.44 7.43
CA ASP A 176 13.64 14.41 8.02
C ASP A 176 13.57 14.11 9.53
N GLY A 177 14.46 13.27 10.03
CA GLY A 177 14.51 12.88 11.45
C GLY A 177 13.67 11.64 11.79
N GLY A 178 13.07 10.97 10.78
CA GLY A 178 12.49 9.65 10.88
C GLY A 178 13.21 8.63 10.00
N LEU A 179 12.50 7.65 9.44
CA LEU A 179 13.08 6.69 8.48
C LEU A 179 13.59 7.36 7.20
N HIS A 180 13.08 8.53 6.89
CA HIS A 180 13.48 9.35 5.75
C HIS A 180 13.49 8.55 4.43
N ILE A 181 12.40 7.83 4.17
CA ILE A 181 12.21 7.12 2.91
C ILE A 181 11.81 8.14 1.85
N SER A 182 12.61 8.25 0.79
CA SER A 182 12.29 9.18 -0.31
C SER A 182 10.89 8.92 -0.87
N GLN A 183 10.12 9.97 -1.14
CA GLN A 183 8.82 9.84 -1.80
C GLN A 183 8.90 9.08 -3.13
N ARG A 184 10.04 9.12 -3.84
CA ARG A 184 10.26 8.37 -5.08
C ARG A 184 10.30 6.85 -4.88
N ASN A 185 10.55 6.41 -3.67
CA ASN A 185 10.56 5.00 -3.27
C ASN A 185 9.22 4.55 -2.69
N LEU A 186 8.21 5.42 -2.75
CA LEU A 186 6.84 5.13 -2.33
C LEU A 186 5.94 4.96 -3.56
N THR A 187 5.17 3.88 -3.57
CA THR A 187 4.13 3.63 -4.56
C THR A 187 2.79 3.47 -3.86
N VAL A 188 1.80 4.22 -4.29
CA VAL A 188 0.42 4.11 -3.81
C VAL A 188 -0.44 3.58 -4.95
N SER A 189 -1.14 2.47 -4.70
CA SER A 189 -2.09 1.91 -5.67
C SER A 189 -3.51 2.37 -5.38
N THR A 190 -4.32 2.53 -6.42
CA THR A 190 -5.75 2.83 -6.29
C THR A 190 -6.56 2.12 -7.35
N CYS A 191 -7.78 1.73 -6.99
CA CYS A 191 -8.77 1.21 -7.94
C CYS A 191 -9.40 2.30 -8.82
N GLY A 192 -9.04 3.59 -8.61
CA GLY A 192 -9.53 4.70 -9.43
C GLY A 192 -10.69 5.48 -8.80
N LEU A 193 -10.53 5.94 -7.56
CA LEU A 193 -11.41 6.92 -6.94
C LEU A 193 -11.15 8.30 -7.55
N VAL A 194 -11.81 8.61 -8.68
CA VAL A 194 -11.54 9.77 -9.55
C VAL A 194 -11.41 11.09 -8.77
N PRO A 195 -12.35 11.51 -7.91
CA PRO A 195 -12.21 12.76 -7.16
C PRO A 195 -10.94 12.78 -6.29
N LYS A 196 -10.58 11.64 -5.69
CA LYS A 196 -9.39 11.54 -4.83
C LYS A 196 -8.08 11.54 -5.61
N ILE A 197 -8.07 11.11 -6.88
CA ILE A 197 -6.91 11.29 -7.76
C ILE A 197 -6.68 12.77 -8.05
N TYR A 198 -7.74 13.54 -8.31
CA TYR A 198 -7.65 15.00 -8.47
C TYR A 198 -7.17 15.71 -7.19
N ASP A 199 -7.67 15.28 -6.02
CA ASP A 199 -7.20 15.84 -4.74
C ASP A 199 -5.71 15.51 -4.55
N LEU A 200 -5.28 14.27 -4.80
CA LEU A 200 -3.90 13.82 -4.66
C LEU A 200 -2.94 14.57 -5.62
N ALA A 201 -3.40 14.95 -6.81
CA ALA A 201 -2.62 15.74 -7.76
C ALA A 201 -2.22 17.11 -7.18
N LYS A 202 -3.11 17.75 -6.39
CA LYS A 202 -2.87 19.04 -5.74
C LYS A 202 -1.76 18.99 -4.68
N GLU A 203 -1.55 17.81 -4.07
CA GLU A 203 -0.51 17.58 -3.05
C GLU A 203 0.92 17.63 -3.64
N LYS A 204 1.07 17.50 -4.96
CA LYS A 204 2.35 17.55 -5.70
C LYS A 204 3.43 16.62 -5.15
N LEU A 205 3.01 15.48 -4.60
CA LEU A 205 3.90 14.46 -4.06
C LEU A 205 4.73 13.80 -5.17
N GLN A 206 5.97 13.44 -4.84
CA GLN A 206 6.90 12.80 -5.77
C GLN A 206 6.81 11.27 -5.79
N MET A 207 5.77 10.70 -5.19
CA MET A 207 5.51 9.26 -5.20
C MET A 207 5.03 8.74 -6.55
N THR A 208 5.04 7.43 -6.73
CA THR A 208 4.45 6.76 -7.90
C THR A 208 2.97 6.47 -7.63
N LEU A 209 2.09 6.96 -8.49
CA LEU A 209 0.68 6.55 -8.52
C LEU A 209 0.54 5.32 -9.41
N ALA A 210 0.05 4.21 -8.83
CA ALA A 210 -0.27 2.98 -9.56
C ALA A 210 -1.79 2.85 -9.66
N LEU A 211 -2.32 2.92 -10.88
CA LEU A 211 -3.75 2.73 -11.13
C LEU A 211 -4.04 1.26 -11.44
N SER A 212 -4.87 0.63 -10.65
CA SER A 212 -5.47 -0.68 -10.92
C SER A 212 -6.48 -0.55 -12.07
N LEU A 213 -6.00 -0.73 -13.32
CA LEU A 213 -6.81 -0.58 -14.52
C LEU A 213 -7.54 -1.88 -14.87
N HIS A 214 -6.79 -2.97 -14.98
CA HIS A 214 -7.19 -4.38 -15.11
C HIS A 214 -8.13 -4.75 -16.27
N ALA A 215 -8.48 -3.82 -17.13
CA ALA A 215 -9.31 -4.06 -18.29
C ALA A 215 -9.01 -3.05 -19.40
N PRO A 216 -9.30 -3.39 -20.68
CA PRO A 216 -9.10 -2.48 -21.81
C PRO A 216 -10.29 -1.52 -22.01
N ASN A 217 -11.46 -1.82 -21.43
CA ASN A 217 -12.70 -1.08 -21.61
C ASN A 217 -13.64 -1.17 -20.40
N ASP A 218 -14.71 -0.36 -20.42
CA ASP A 218 -15.67 -0.29 -19.34
C ASP A 218 -16.45 -1.59 -19.11
N VAL A 219 -16.74 -2.35 -20.16
CA VAL A 219 -17.53 -3.58 -20.05
C VAL A 219 -16.77 -4.60 -19.21
N LYS A 220 -15.53 -4.91 -19.60
CA LYS A 220 -14.67 -5.84 -18.87
C LYS A 220 -14.25 -5.29 -17.51
N ARG A 221 -14.07 -3.96 -17.40
CA ARG A 221 -13.70 -3.35 -16.12
C ARG A 221 -14.82 -3.46 -15.09
N ARG A 222 -16.08 -3.27 -15.46
CA ARG A 222 -17.25 -3.47 -14.57
C ARG A 222 -17.38 -4.92 -14.11
N GLU A 223 -17.03 -5.86 -14.97
CA GLU A 223 -17.02 -7.28 -14.61
C GLU A 223 -15.99 -7.59 -13.51
N LEU A 224 -14.80 -7.03 -13.60
CA LEU A 224 -13.70 -7.28 -12.67
C LEU A 224 -13.73 -6.37 -11.43
N MET A 225 -14.14 -5.11 -11.60
CA MET A 225 -14.02 -4.04 -10.60
C MET A 225 -15.32 -3.24 -10.50
N PRO A 226 -16.15 -3.46 -9.45
CA PRO A 226 -17.43 -2.75 -9.30
C PRO A 226 -17.34 -1.23 -9.27
N ILE A 227 -16.17 -0.65 -8.92
CA ILE A 227 -15.94 0.80 -8.95
C ILE A 227 -16.15 1.39 -10.36
N ALA A 228 -16.00 0.59 -11.42
CA ALA A 228 -16.24 0.99 -12.80
C ALA A 228 -17.74 1.26 -13.12
N ASN A 229 -18.65 0.91 -12.22
CA ASN A 229 -20.03 1.36 -12.30
C ASN A 229 -20.20 2.84 -11.88
N LYS A 230 -19.26 3.37 -11.12
CA LYS A 230 -19.27 4.76 -10.63
C LYS A 230 -18.41 5.68 -11.50
N TYR A 231 -17.28 5.20 -11.98
CA TYR A 231 -16.33 5.98 -12.78
C TYR A 231 -15.97 5.21 -14.04
N SER A 232 -16.24 5.82 -15.20
CA SER A 232 -15.87 5.27 -16.51
C SER A 232 -14.36 5.22 -16.71
N MET A 233 -13.92 4.42 -17.66
CA MET A 233 -12.52 4.34 -18.06
C MET A 233 -11.98 5.72 -18.48
N ASP A 234 -12.77 6.49 -19.23
CA ASP A 234 -12.35 7.79 -19.72
C ASP A 234 -12.15 8.80 -18.57
N GLU A 235 -13.05 8.83 -17.57
CA GLU A 235 -12.90 9.66 -16.36
C GLU A 235 -11.63 9.29 -15.58
N VAL A 236 -11.36 8.01 -15.42
CA VAL A 236 -10.17 7.52 -14.71
C VAL A 236 -8.90 7.88 -15.47
N LEU A 237 -8.86 7.67 -16.79
CA LEU A 237 -7.69 8.01 -17.61
C LEU A 237 -7.47 9.53 -17.67
N GLN A 238 -8.54 10.34 -17.71
CA GLN A 238 -8.43 11.79 -17.63
C GLN A 238 -7.85 12.25 -16.30
N ALA A 239 -8.28 11.65 -15.18
CA ALA A 239 -7.70 11.94 -13.87
C ALA A 239 -6.21 11.58 -13.81
N CYS A 240 -5.79 10.48 -14.47
CA CYS A 240 -4.38 10.11 -14.58
C CYS A 240 -3.55 11.11 -15.42
N ARG A 241 -4.11 11.63 -16.51
CA ARG A 241 -3.45 12.69 -17.32
C ARG A 241 -3.27 13.95 -16.47
N HIS A 242 -4.32 14.39 -15.79
CA HIS A 242 -4.26 15.54 -14.88
C HIS A 242 -3.22 15.33 -13.76
N TYR A 243 -3.18 14.14 -13.15
CA TYR A 243 -2.15 13.83 -12.14
C TYR A 243 -0.73 13.96 -12.70
N PHE A 244 -0.50 13.48 -13.91
CA PHE A 244 0.79 13.63 -14.59
C PHE A 244 1.11 15.12 -14.89
N GLU A 245 0.16 15.89 -15.36
CA GLU A 245 0.30 17.32 -15.66
C GLU A 245 0.70 18.12 -14.41
N GLU A 246 0.06 17.84 -13.27
CA GLU A 246 0.31 18.55 -12.01
C GLU A 246 1.63 18.13 -11.32
N THR A 247 2.00 16.85 -11.42
CA THR A 247 3.11 16.28 -10.62
C THR A 247 4.37 16.00 -11.44
N GLY A 248 4.26 15.89 -12.75
CA GLY A 248 5.31 15.38 -13.64
C GLY A 248 5.63 13.89 -13.45
N ARG A 249 4.83 13.17 -12.62
CA ARG A 249 5.11 11.78 -12.27
C ARG A 249 4.42 10.83 -13.22
N ARG A 250 5.21 9.93 -13.83
CA ARG A 250 4.71 8.87 -14.70
C ARG A 250 3.70 7.98 -13.96
N ILE A 251 2.58 7.65 -14.61
CA ILE A 251 1.57 6.74 -14.11
C ILE A 251 2.03 5.29 -14.31
N THR A 252 1.79 4.43 -13.33
CA THR A 252 1.88 2.98 -13.52
C THR A 252 0.47 2.40 -13.63
N PHE A 253 0.19 1.70 -14.72
CA PHE A 253 -1.06 0.93 -14.85
C PHE A 253 -0.80 -0.52 -14.43
N GLU A 254 -1.45 -0.95 -13.37
CA GLU A 254 -1.48 -2.35 -12.96
C GLU A 254 -2.57 -3.08 -13.77
N TYR A 255 -2.19 -4.17 -14.44
CA TYR A 255 -3.09 -4.92 -15.29
C TYR A 255 -3.02 -6.41 -14.97
N SER A 256 -3.99 -6.90 -14.18
CA SER A 256 -4.13 -8.33 -13.87
C SER A 256 -4.65 -9.08 -15.05
N LEU A 257 -3.86 -10.01 -15.59
CA LEU A 257 -4.24 -10.88 -16.70
C LEU A 257 -5.02 -12.10 -16.20
N VAL A 258 -6.26 -12.21 -16.64
CA VAL A 258 -7.19 -13.31 -16.32
C VAL A 258 -7.49 -14.08 -17.59
N ALA A 259 -7.20 -15.38 -17.59
CA ALA A 259 -7.34 -16.24 -18.76
C ALA A 259 -8.77 -16.21 -19.33
N GLY A 260 -8.89 -15.92 -20.62
CA GLY A 260 -10.14 -15.86 -21.34
C GLY A 260 -11.06 -14.67 -21.01
N VAL A 261 -10.60 -13.74 -20.15
CA VAL A 261 -11.38 -12.55 -19.77
C VAL A 261 -10.81 -11.27 -20.40
N ASN A 262 -9.52 -10.99 -20.16
CA ASN A 262 -8.88 -9.73 -20.54
C ASN A 262 -7.45 -9.92 -21.08
N ASP A 263 -7.08 -11.13 -21.49
CA ASP A 263 -5.73 -11.50 -21.93
C ASP A 263 -5.60 -11.75 -23.43
N GLY A 264 -6.63 -11.38 -24.19
CA GLY A 264 -6.69 -11.59 -25.64
C GLY A 264 -5.95 -10.51 -26.44
N ASP A 265 -5.76 -10.80 -27.72
CA ASP A 265 -5.09 -9.92 -28.68
C ASP A 265 -5.82 -8.60 -28.90
N GLU A 266 -7.16 -8.64 -28.90
CA GLU A 266 -8.02 -7.48 -29.04
C GLU A 266 -7.93 -6.59 -27.80
N ASP A 267 -7.84 -7.21 -26.61
CA ASP A 267 -7.68 -6.49 -25.36
C ASP A 267 -6.37 -5.67 -25.34
N ALA A 268 -5.26 -6.25 -25.81
CA ALA A 268 -4.00 -5.53 -25.91
C ALA A 268 -4.06 -4.36 -26.90
N ARG A 269 -4.75 -4.54 -28.05
CA ARG A 269 -4.94 -3.47 -29.05
C ARG A 269 -5.83 -2.35 -28.49
N GLU A 270 -6.93 -2.68 -27.88
CA GLU A 270 -7.84 -1.69 -27.30
C GLU A 270 -7.17 -0.92 -26.15
N LEU A 271 -6.52 -1.63 -25.23
CA LEU A 271 -5.75 -1.00 -24.14
C LEU A 271 -4.71 -0.02 -24.70
N SER A 272 -3.89 -0.46 -25.68
CA SER A 272 -2.85 0.40 -26.24
C SER A 272 -3.43 1.65 -26.89
N GLY A 273 -4.57 1.53 -27.60
CA GLY A 273 -5.27 2.68 -28.19
C GLY A 273 -5.68 3.75 -27.18
N ARG A 274 -6.06 3.33 -25.96
CA ARG A 274 -6.52 4.24 -24.90
C ARG A 274 -5.43 4.91 -24.11
N ILE A 275 -4.23 4.27 -23.96
CA ILE A 275 -3.17 4.76 -23.08
C ILE A 275 -1.91 5.22 -23.77
N LYS A 276 -1.79 5.08 -25.12
CA LYS A 276 -0.58 5.42 -25.88
C LYS A 276 -0.13 6.88 -25.78
N ASP A 277 -1.07 7.79 -25.48
CA ASP A 277 -0.84 9.22 -25.30
C ASP A 277 -0.54 9.63 -23.85
N ILE A 278 -0.54 8.66 -22.92
CA ILE A 278 -0.27 8.87 -21.50
C ILE A 278 1.18 8.47 -21.23
N ASN A 279 1.94 9.33 -20.54
CA ASN A 279 3.26 8.96 -20.03
C ASN A 279 3.10 7.90 -18.93
N CYS A 280 3.13 6.64 -19.33
CA CYS A 280 2.82 5.53 -18.44
C CYS A 280 3.81 4.36 -18.54
N HIS A 281 3.69 3.48 -17.59
CA HIS A 281 4.26 2.14 -17.55
C HIS A 281 3.16 1.15 -17.28
N VAL A 282 3.12 0.01 -17.97
CA VAL A 282 2.16 -1.06 -17.69
C VAL A 282 2.87 -2.19 -16.97
N ASN A 283 2.32 -2.59 -15.83
CA ASN A 283 2.80 -3.71 -15.04
C ASN A 283 1.80 -4.86 -15.20
N LEU A 284 2.15 -5.87 -15.98
CA LEU A 284 1.31 -7.06 -16.20
C LEU A 284 1.45 -8.02 -15.02
N ILE A 285 0.32 -8.39 -14.44
CA ILE A 285 0.24 -9.28 -13.30
C ILE A 285 -0.57 -10.50 -13.70
N PRO A 286 0.02 -11.66 -13.99
CA PRO A 286 -0.77 -12.89 -14.09
C PRO A 286 -1.58 -13.06 -12.80
N VAL A 287 -2.91 -13.17 -12.90
CA VAL A 287 -3.78 -13.23 -11.72
C VAL A 287 -3.35 -14.36 -10.78
N ASN A 288 -3.31 -14.07 -9.49
CA ASN A 288 -3.07 -15.09 -8.48
C ASN A 288 -4.42 -15.67 -8.06
N PRO A 289 -4.65 -16.99 -8.29
CA PRO A 289 -5.91 -17.63 -7.90
C PRO A 289 -6.18 -17.49 -6.40
N ILE A 290 -7.43 -17.30 -6.05
CA ILE A 290 -7.91 -17.35 -4.66
C ILE A 290 -9.02 -18.38 -4.55
N LYS A 291 -9.15 -19.02 -3.39
CA LYS A 291 -10.08 -20.15 -3.19
C LYS A 291 -11.54 -19.79 -3.46
N GLU A 292 -11.91 -18.54 -3.20
CA GLU A 292 -13.28 -18.05 -3.27
C GLU A 292 -13.70 -17.56 -4.66
N ARG A 293 -12.83 -17.65 -5.67
CA ARG A 293 -13.08 -17.15 -7.03
C ARG A 293 -12.56 -18.12 -8.07
N SER A 294 -13.24 -18.17 -9.20
CA SER A 294 -12.95 -19.08 -10.32
C SER A 294 -12.00 -18.51 -11.38
N TYR A 295 -11.36 -17.37 -11.12
CA TYR A 295 -10.44 -16.76 -12.07
C TYR A 295 -9.18 -17.60 -12.25
N VAL A 296 -8.82 -17.83 -13.50
CA VAL A 296 -7.68 -18.66 -13.89
C VAL A 296 -6.55 -17.78 -14.38
N ARG A 297 -5.35 -18.15 -14.01
CA ARG A 297 -4.11 -17.48 -14.42
C ARG A 297 -3.91 -17.66 -15.93
N SER A 298 -3.54 -16.57 -16.61
CA SER A 298 -3.13 -16.61 -18.02
C SER A 298 -1.86 -17.42 -18.21
N THR A 299 -1.75 -18.12 -19.34
CA THR A 299 -0.55 -18.89 -19.67
C THR A 299 0.63 -17.95 -19.90
N ARG A 300 1.85 -18.44 -19.66
CA ARG A 300 3.08 -17.65 -19.90
C ARG A 300 3.13 -17.10 -21.32
N GLN A 301 2.71 -17.91 -22.32
CA GLN A 301 2.68 -17.48 -23.72
C GLN A 301 1.69 -16.34 -23.97
N ALA A 302 0.49 -16.40 -23.37
CA ALA A 302 -0.50 -15.32 -23.49
C ALA A 302 0.02 -14.01 -22.88
N VAL A 303 0.66 -14.10 -21.71
CA VAL A 303 1.26 -12.95 -21.04
C VAL A 303 2.37 -12.31 -21.88
N GLU A 304 3.29 -13.11 -22.44
CA GLU A 304 4.36 -12.61 -23.32
C GLU A 304 3.81 -12.03 -24.62
N ASN A 305 2.81 -12.65 -25.23
CA ASN A 305 2.16 -12.13 -26.43
C ASN A 305 1.49 -10.78 -26.17
N PHE A 306 0.80 -10.65 -25.03
CA PHE A 306 0.15 -9.41 -24.61
C PHE A 306 1.21 -8.29 -24.40
N LYS A 307 2.30 -8.59 -23.71
CA LYS A 307 3.44 -7.69 -23.53
C LYS A 307 4.00 -7.20 -24.86
N ILE A 308 4.37 -8.13 -25.77
CA ILE A 308 4.94 -7.81 -27.08
C ILE A 308 4.03 -6.86 -27.87
N LYS A 309 2.71 -7.05 -27.78
CA LYS A 309 1.76 -6.18 -28.49
C LYS A 309 1.73 -4.77 -27.95
N LEU A 310 1.74 -4.61 -26.64
CA LEU A 310 1.82 -3.29 -26.01
C LEU A 310 3.16 -2.59 -26.35
N GLU A 311 4.29 -3.32 -26.31
CA GLU A 311 5.60 -2.82 -26.64
C GLU A 311 5.71 -2.36 -28.11
N LYS A 312 5.07 -3.10 -29.04
CA LYS A 312 4.97 -2.69 -30.47
C LYS A 312 4.19 -1.38 -30.65
N CYS A 313 3.34 -1.01 -29.71
CA CYS A 313 2.62 0.27 -29.69
C CYS A 313 3.40 1.37 -28.93
N GLY A 314 4.67 1.13 -28.56
CA GLY A 314 5.53 2.09 -27.87
C GLY A 314 5.27 2.22 -26.37
N ILE A 315 4.53 1.30 -25.76
CA ILE A 315 4.22 1.31 -24.33
C ILE A 315 5.30 0.53 -23.58
N ASN A 316 5.82 1.13 -22.50
CA ASN A 316 6.74 0.44 -21.60
C ASN A 316 6.01 -0.60 -20.76
N VAL A 317 6.44 -1.85 -20.80
CA VAL A 317 5.75 -2.97 -20.12
C VAL A 317 6.73 -3.80 -19.32
N THR A 318 6.33 -4.19 -18.12
CA THR A 318 6.99 -5.26 -17.36
C THR A 318 6.00 -6.35 -16.98
N ILE A 319 6.47 -7.57 -16.86
CA ILE A 319 5.74 -8.65 -16.22
C ILE A 319 6.20 -8.68 -14.77
N ARG A 320 5.26 -8.52 -13.85
CA ARG A 320 5.57 -8.52 -12.42
C ARG A 320 6.10 -9.87 -11.98
N ARG A 321 7.26 -9.87 -11.35
CA ARG A 321 7.78 -11.07 -10.71
C ARG A 321 6.85 -11.45 -9.57
N GLU A 322 6.39 -12.68 -9.58
CA GLU A 322 5.63 -13.26 -8.48
C GLU A 322 6.55 -13.50 -7.29
N MET A 323 6.13 -13.06 -6.12
CA MET A 323 6.87 -13.20 -4.87
C MET A 323 5.93 -13.77 -3.81
N GLY A 324 6.42 -14.77 -3.03
CA GLY A 324 5.67 -15.37 -1.92
C GLY A 324 4.39 -16.10 -2.34
N SER A 325 4.38 -16.75 -3.51
CA SER A 325 3.19 -17.46 -4.01
C SER A 325 2.83 -18.70 -3.18
N ASP A 326 3.83 -19.33 -2.56
CA ASP A 326 3.67 -20.51 -1.70
C ASP A 326 3.16 -20.19 -0.28
N ILE A 327 3.08 -18.92 0.06
CA ILE A 327 2.61 -18.42 1.37
C ILE A 327 1.40 -17.48 1.25
N ASP A 328 0.68 -17.50 0.13
CA ASP A 328 -0.40 -16.53 -0.17
C ASP A 328 0.01 -15.06 0.07
N GLY A 329 1.26 -14.74 -0.25
CA GLY A 329 1.86 -13.40 -0.08
C GLY A 329 1.79 -12.52 -1.33
N ALA A 330 1.27 -13.03 -2.43
CA ALA A 330 1.20 -12.30 -3.69
C ALA A 330 0.00 -11.33 -3.74
N CYS A 331 0.05 -10.39 -4.70
CA CYS A 331 -1.01 -9.40 -4.86
C CYS A 331 -2.40 -10.03 -5.02
N GLY A 332 -3.38 -9.50 -4.30
CA GLY A 332 -4.76 -9.96 -4.29
C GLY A 332 -5.02 -11.14 -3.36
N GLN A 333 -4.00 -11.73 -2.72
CA GLN A 333 -4.14 -12.89 -1.84
C GLN A 333 -4.23 -12.53 -0.36
N LEU A 334 -3.81 -11.32 0.04
CA LEU A 334 -3.84 -10.87 1.44
C LEU A 334 -5.29 -10.78 1.95
N ARG A 335 -5.54 -11.37 3.10
CA ARG A 335 -6.90 -11.51 3.64
C ARG A 335 -6.96 -11.50 5.17
N LYS A 336 -8.18 -11.52 5.69
CA LYS A 336 -8.55 -11.58 7.10
C LYS A 336 -8.50 -13.03 7.69
N SER A 337 -7.84 -13.98 7.02
CA SER A 337 -8.01 -15.42 7.20
C SER A 337 -7.50 -16.01 8.52
N TYR A 338 -6.79 -15.25 9.35
CA TYR A 338 -6.31 -15.76 10.64
C TYR A 338 -7.44 -15.94 11.69
N MET A 339 -8.49 -15.11 11.61
CA MET A 339 -9.62 -15.17 12.55
C MET A 339 -10.46 -16.46 12.39
N GLU A 340 -10.55 -17.01 11.17
CA GLU A 340 -11.34 -18.22 10.90
C GLU A 340 -10.70 -19.50 11.45
N LYS A 341 -9.36 -19.57 11.56
CA LYS A 341 -8.66 -20.73 12.14
C LYS A 341 -8.77 -20.81 13.66
N THR A 342 -8.84 -19.66 14.34
CA THR A 342 -8.97 -19.60 15.80
C THR A 342 -10.39 -19.87 16.29
N GLU A 343 -11.41 -19.65 15.47
CA GLU A 343 -12.81 -19.97 15.81
C GLU A 343 -13.15 -21.44 15.57
N SER A 344 -12.46 -22.12 14.65
CA SER A 344 -12.66 -23.55 14.37
C SER A 344 -11.85 -24.49 15.28
N GLU A 345 -10.90 -23.95 16.08
CA GLU A 345 -10.09 -24.70 17.04
C GLU A 345 -10.52 -24.49 18.51
N LYS A 346 -11.58 -23.74 18.76
CA LYS A 346 -12.28 -23.62 20.06
C LYS A 346 -13.62 -24.35 20.05
#